data_a441a0f6e1a62d3510b1e4f898142caa
#
_entry.id   a441a0f6e1a62d3510b1e4f898142caa
#
_cell.length_a   1.000
_cell.length_b   1.000
_cell.length_c   1.000
_cell.angle_alpha   90.00
_cell.angle_beta   90.00
_cell.angle_gamma   90.00
#
_symmetry.space_group_name_H-M   'P 1'
#
loop_
_entity.id
_entity.type
_entity.pdbx_description
1 polymer ?
#
loop_
_entity_poly.entity_id
_entity_poly.type
_entity_poly.pdbx_seq_one_letter_code
_entity_poly.pdbx_strand_id
1 'polypeptide(L)'
;MQPAKRLDGINEYYFSQKLREIDALNKAGKQVINLGIGSPDLPPHPSVIQILFEEASKPNTHAYQGYKGSPLLRNAMANWYLKNYSVELDAETEILPLIGSKEGI
;
A
#
# COMPACT_ATOMS: atom_id res chain seq x y z
N MET A 1 13.05 7.37 -30.49
CA MET A 1 12.65 8.58 -29.72
C MET A 1 13.75 8.90 -28.73
N GLN A 2 14.16 10.16 -28.63
CA GLN A 2 15.10 10.58 -27.57
C GLN A 2 14.28 11.05 -26.36
N PRO A 3 14.70 10.72 -25.11
CA PRO A 3 14.05 11.22 -23.91
C PRO A 3 14.19 12.76 -23.84
N ALA A 4 13.32 13.38 -23.06
CA ALA A 4 13.36 14.83 -22.86
C ALA A 4 14.64 15.20 -22.08
N LYS A 5 15.30 16.32 -22.45
CA LYS A 5 16.55 16.80 -21.82
C LYS A 5 16.45 17.00 -20.29
N ARG A 6 15.23 17.27 -19.76
CA ARG A 6 14.99 17.37 -18.29
C ARG A 6 15.21 16.05 -17.54
N LEU A 7 15.33 14.93 -18.26
CA LEU A 7 15.65 13.63 -17.68
C LEU A 7 17.16 13.35 -17.65
N ASP A 8 17.96 14.23 -18.32
CA ASP A 8 19.41 14.13 -18.27
C ASP A 8 19.84 14.48 -16.83
N GLY A 9 20.49 13.56 -16.15
CA GLY A 9 20.92 13.75 -14.75
C GLY A 9 20.00 13.13 -13.70
N ILE A 10 18.86 12.54 -14.09
CA ILE A 10 18.11 11.68 -13.18
C ILE A 10 18.84 10.35 -13.05
N ASN A 11 19.49 10.15 -11.92
CA ASN A 11 20.11 8.89 -11.59
C ASN A 11 19.08 7.88 -11.13
N GLU A 12 19.29 6.63 -11.51
CA GLU A 12 18.46 5.55 -11.01
C GLU A 12 18.54 5.46 -9.47
N TYR A 13 17.40 5.19 -8.85
CA TYR A 13 17.32 5.05 -7.40
C TYR A 13 18.27 3.93 -6.90
N TYR A 14 19.10 4.26 -5.93
CA TYR A 14 20.16 3.38 -5.41
C TYR A 14 19.65 1.98 -5.03
N PHE A 15 18.53 1.90 -4.31
CA PHE A 15 17.97 0.62 -3.91
C PHE A 15 17.50 -0.24 -5.09
N SER A 16 17.01 0.39 -6.17
CA SER A 16 16.65 -0.34 -7.40
C SER A 16 17.85 -1.05 -8.00
N GLN A 17 19.00 -0.38 -8.04
CA GLN A 17 20.26 -0.99 -8.51
C GLN A 17 20.68 -2.14 -7.61
N LYS A 18 20.63 -1.96 -6.29
CA LYS A 18 21.03 -2.99 -5.32
C LYS A 18 20.10 -4.20 -5.30
N LEU A 19 18.81 -4.01 -5.52
CA LEU A 19 17.88 -5.13 -5.66
C LEU A 19 18.18 -5.99 -6.88
N ARG A 20 18.51 -5.38 -8.02
CA ARG A 20 18.95 -6.13 -9.21
C ARG A 20 20.27 -6.86 -9.00
N GLU A 21 21.23 -6.25 -8.29
CA GLU A 21 22.48 -6.89 -7.93
C GLU A 21 22.26 -8.13 -7.07
N ILE A 22 21.42 -8.02 -6.01
CA ILE A 22 21.06 -9.12 -5.13
C ILE A 22 20.34 -10.24 -5.92
N ASP A 23 19.41 -9.88 -6.79
CA ASP A 23 18.69 -10.85 -7.63
C ASP A 23 19.67 -11.62 -8.53
N ALA A 24 20.61 -10.93 -9.16
CA ALA A 24 21.64 -11.56 -9.99
C ALA A 24 22.54 -12.50 -9.18
N LEU A 25 22.94 -12.09 -7.97
CA LEU A 25 23.74 -12.93 -7.06
C LEU A 25 22.96 -14.19 -6.64
N ASN A 26 21.69 -14.05 -6.31
CA ASN A 26 20.84 -15.17 -5.93
C ASN A 26 20.57 -16.14 -7.09
N LYS A 27 20.36 -15.62 -8.29
CA LYS A 27 20.31 -16.45 -9.52
C LYS A 27 21.61 -17.20 -9.78
N ALA A 28 22.74 -16.64 -9.37
CA ALA A 28 24.05 -17.31 -9.42
C ALA A 28 24.31 -18.25 -8.22
N GLY A 29 23.33 -18.51 -7.38
CA GLY A 29 23.41 -19.46 -6.26
C GLY A 29 24.06 -18.91 -4.98
N LYS A 30 24.25 -17.58 -4.85
CA LYS A 30 24.94 -16.97 -3.67
C LYS A 30 24.09 -16.93 -2.39
N GLN A 31 22.78 -17.12 -2.47
CA GLN A 31 21.85 -17.12 -1.31
C GLN A 31 21.98 -15.85 -0.42
N VAL A 32 22.00 -14.68 -1.06
CA VAL A 32 22.10 -13.39 -0.35
C VAL A 32 20.80 -13.07 0.36
N ILE A 33 20.87 -12.83 1.68
CA ILE A 33 19.74 -12.36 2.47
C ILE A 33 19.68 -10.84 2.41
N ASN A 34 18.55 -10.31 1.90
CA ASN A 34 18.34 -8.86 1.80
C ASN A 34 17.75 -8.30 3.10
N LEU A 35 18.53 -7.53 3.83
CA LEU A 35 18.10 -6.80 5.03
C LEU A 35 17.91 -5.30 4.78
N GLY A 36 18.03 -4.84 3.52
CA GLY A 36 17.96 -3.42 3.17
C GLY A 36 16.53 -2.89 3.01
N ILE A 37 15.56 -3.77 2.83
CA ILE A 37 14.14 -3.39 2.67
C ILE A 37 13.31 -4.27 3.57
N GLY A 38 12.59 -3.63 4.51
CA GLY A 38 11.57 -4.30 5.31
C GLY A 38 10.29 -4.50 4.48
N SER A 39 9.82 -5.74 4.43
CA SER A 39 8.53 -6.08 3.81
C SER A 39 7.83 -7.12 4.67
N PRO A 40 6.50 -7.07 4.80
CA PRO A 40 5.75 -8.17 5.39
C PRO A 40 6.03 -9.46 4.62
N ASP A 41 6.33 -10.53 5.33
CA ASP A 41 6.64 -11.86 4.78
C ASP A 41 5.48 -12.85 4.93
N LEU A 42 4.52 -12.53 5.80
CA LEU A 42 3.33 -13.33 6.01
C LEU A 42 2.15 -12.81 5.18
N PRO A 43 1.32 -13.71 4.62
CA PRO A 43 0.09 -13.30 3.96
C PRO A 43 -0.91 -12.70 4.97
N PRO A 44 -1.86 -11.87 4.51
CA PRO A 44 -2.96 -11.44 5.35
C PRO A 44 -3.81 -12.63 5.78
N HIS A 45 -4.58 -12.45 6.87
CA HIS A 45 -5.50 -13.49 7.32
C HIS A 45 -6.47 -13.90 6.19
N PRO A 46 -6.79 -15.20 6.01
CA PRO A 46 -7.64 -15.67 4.91
C PRO A 46 -8.99 -14.95 4.79
N SER A 47 -9.60 -14.55 5.92
CA SER A 47 -10.85 -13.78 5.90
C SER A 47 -10.74 -12.43 5.19
N VAL A 48 -9.57 -11.78 5.21
CA VAL A 48 -9.33 -10.51 4.50
C VAL A 48 -9.37 -10.74 2.99
N ILE A 49 -8.73 -11.82 2.54
CA ILE A 49 -8.71 -12.22 1.13
C ILE A 49 -10.12 -12.56 0.66
N GLN A 50 -10.87 -13.31 1.48
CA GLN A 50 -12.24 -13.70 1.18
C GLN A 50 -13.16 -12.48 1.03
N ILE A 51 -13.13 -11.55 1.99
CA ILE A 51 -13.93 -10.32 1.94
C ILE A 51 -13.56 -9.47 0.72
N LEU A 52 -12.26 -9.34 0.40
CA LEU A 52 -11.82 -8.62 -0.79
C LEU A 52 -12.42 -9.24 -2.07
N PHE A 53 -12.41 -10.56 -2.19
CA PHE A 53 -12.99 -11.26 -3.32
C PHE A 53 -14.50 -11.04 -3.41
N GLU A 54 -15.22 -11.17 -2.30
CA GLU A 54 -16.67 -10.96 -2.22
C GLU A 54 -17.06 -9.53 -2.62
N GLU A 55 -16.37 -8.52 -2.08
CA GLU A 55 -16.63 -7.12 -2.39
C GLU A 55 -16.27 -6.78 -3.85
N ALA A 56 -15.13 -7.26 -4.35
CA ALA A 56 -14.72 -7.05 -5.73
C ALA A 56 -15.64 -7.74 -6.76
N SER A 57 -16.36 -8.79 -6.35
CA SER A 57 -17.31 -9.50 -7.22
C SER A 57 -18.67 -8.80 -7.35
N LYS A 58 -18.95 -7.77 -6.56
CA LYS A 58 -20.19 -7.02 -6.63
C LYS A 58 -20.20 -6.09 -7.84
N PRO A 59 -21.31 -5.98 -8.60
CA PRO A 59 -21.34 -5.22 -9.85
C PRO A 59 -21.21 -3.70 -9.66
N ASN A 60 -21.43 -3.17 -8.47
CA ASN A 60 -21.50 -1.73 -8.18
C ASN A 60 -20.31 -1.20 -7.39
N THR A 61 -19.21 -1.96 -7.27
CA THR A 61 -18.02 -1.57 -6.51
C THR A 61 -16.86 -1.01 -7.36
N HIS A 62 -17.09 -0.85 -8.68
CA HIS A 62 -16.03 -0.48 -9.64
C HIS A 62 -16.13 0.97 -10.15
N ALA A 63 -17.08 1.75 -9.64
CA ALA A 63 -17.27 3.14 -10.04
C ALA A 63 -16.26 4.08 -9.36
N TYR A 64 -16.18 5.32 -9.87
CA TYR A 64 -15.43 6.38 -9.20
C TYR A 64 -15.92 6.59 -7.77
N GLN A 65 -15.00 6.75 -6.85
CA GLN A 65 -15.27 7.03 -5.44
C GLN A 65 -15.22 8.54 -5.16
N GLY A 66 -15.93 8.97 -4.11
CA GLY A 66 -15.80 10.34 -3.61
C GLY A 66 -14.40 10.63 -3.06
N TYR A 67 -14.00 11.90 -3.05
CA TYR A 67 -12.68 12.33 -2.57
C TYR A 67 -12.35 11.94 -1.12
N LYS A 68 -13.37 11.80 -0.28
CA LYS A 68 -13.22 11.35 1.11
C LYS A 68 -13.18 9.82 1.26
N GLY A 69 -13.27 9.07 0.18
CA GLY A 69 -13.40 7.61 0.20
C GLY A 69 -14.77 7.12 0.69
N SER A 70 -14.89 5.81 0.86
CA SER A 70 -16.14 5.16 1.26
C SER A 70 -16.57 5.54 2.69
N PRO A 71 -17.82 5.98 2.91
CA PRO A 71 -18.35 6.18 4.27
C PRO A 71 -18.31 4.91 5.13
N LEU A 72 -18.52 3.74 4.51
CA LEU A 72 -18.44 2.45 5.18
C LEU A 72 -17.05 2.22 5.78
N LEU A 73 -15.99 2.51 5.02
CA LEU A 73 -14.61 2.38 5.48
C LEU A 73 -14.29 3.37 6.61
N ARG A 74 -14.70 4.65 6.45
CA ARG A 74 -14.45 5.67 7.49
C ARG A 74 -15.13 5.33 8.81
N ASN A 75 -16.41 4.89 8.76
CA ASN A 75 -17.11 4.44 9.95
C ASN A 75 -16.46 3.19 10.58
N ALA A 76 -15.98 2.26 9.76
CA ALA A 76 -15.27 1.09 10.28
C ALA A 76 -13.96 1.48 10.98
N MET A 77 -13.22 2.47 10.45
CA MET A 77 -12.02 3.03 11.09
C MET A 77 -12.36 3.72 12.42
N ALA A 78 -13.40 4.58 12.46
CA ALA A 78 -13.84 5.24 13.69
C ALA A 78 -14.21 4.21 14.77
N ASN A 79 -15.01 3.23 14.41
CA ASN A 79 -15.42 2.15 15.33
C ASN A 79 -14.23 1.33 15.83
N TRP A 80 -13.23 1.10 14.97
CA TRP A 80 -12.02 0.37 15.35
C TRP A 80 -11.20 1.16 16.39
N TYR A 81 -11.03 2.48 16.21
CA TYR A 81 -10.35 3.35 17.16
C TYR A 81 -11.09 3.43 18.50
N LEU A 82 -12.41 3.57 18.45
CA LEU A 82 -13.23 3.57 19.66
C LEU A 82 -13.07 2.26 20.44
N LYS A 83 -13.17 1.13 19.75
CA LYS A 83 -13.11 -0.21 20.36
C LYS A 83 -11.74 -0.53 20.97
N ASN A 84 -10.65 -0.17 20.30
CA ASN A 84 -9.30 -0.62 20.69
C ASN A 84 -8.56 0.40 21.53
N TYR A 85 -8.87 1.69 21.40
CA TYR A 85 -8.15 2.77 22.08
C TYR A 85 -9.06 3.71 22.89
N SER A 86 -10.37 3.50 22.88
CA SER A 86 -11.37 4.40 23.50
C SER A 86 -11.27 5.85 22.95
N VAL A 87 -10.90 5.99 21.68
CA VAL A 87 -10.81 7.26 20.96
C VAL A 87 -12.05 7.40 20.08
N GLU A 88 -12.86 8.41 20.35
CA GLU A 88 -13.99 8.81 19.52
C GLU A 88 -13.49 9.68 18.35
N LEU A 89 -13.85 9.32 17.12
CA LEU A 89 -13.52 10.08 15.91
C LEU A 89 -14.80 10.28 15.08
N ASP A 90 -14.95 11.50 14.56
CA ASP A 90 -15.98 11.79 13.56
C ASP A 90 -15.53 11.25 12.19
N ALA A 91 -16.27 10.26 11.69
CA ALA A 91 -15.98 9.64 10.41
C ALA A 91 -16.07 10.60 9.20
N GLU A 92 -16.78 11.75 9.33
CA GLU A 92 -16.93 12.71 8.24
C GLU A 92 -15.85 13.78 8.21
N THR A 93 -15.26 14.13 9.34
CA THR A 93 -14.34 15.28 9.45
C THR A 93 -12.94 14.92 9.94
N GLU A 94 -12.76 13.76 10.58
CA GLU A 94 -11.48 13.40 11.22
C GLU A 94 -10.82 12.16 10.63
N ILE A 95 -11.43 11.54 9.60
CA ILE A 95 -10.88 10.34 8.94
C ILE A 95 -10.76 10.56 7.43
N LEU A 96 -9.55 10.38 6.92
CA LEU A 96 -9.24 10.34 5.49
C LEU A 96 -8.53 9.02 5.16
N PRO A 97 -9.18 8.08 4.47
CA PRO A 97 -8.52 6.88 3.98
C PRO A 97 -7.43 7.21 2.95
N LEU A 98 -6.29 6.58 3.09
CA LEU A 98 -5.14 6.73 2.19
C LEU A 98 -4.85 5.39 1.51
N ILE A 99 -4.25 5.42 0.31
CA ILE A 99 -3.75 4.22 -0.37
C ILE A 99 -2.50 3.69 0.36
N GLY A 100 -1.70 4.61 0.90
CA GLY A 100 -0.53 4.29 1.71
C GLY A 100 -0.17 5.45 2.63
N SER A 101 0.60 5.18 3.68
CA SER A 101 0.96 6.18 4.71
C SER A 101 1.72 7.40 4.17
N LYS A 102 2.47 7.25 3.09
CA LYS A 102 3.24 8.35 2.48
C LYS A 102 2.38 9.52 2.00
N GLU A 103 1.12 9.30 1.68
CA GLU A 103 0.20 10.34 1.23
C GLU A 103 -0.26 11.26 2.36
N GLY A 104 -0.14 10.80 3.60
CA GLY A 104 -0.55 11.53 4.80
C GLY A 104 0.58 12.16 5.61
N ILE A 105 1.83 12.01 5.16
CA ILE A 105 3.02 12.51 5.88
C ILE A 105 3.47 13.85 5.32
#